data_942368073fd0b2848b8ba0243e2a0a1a
#
_entry.id   942368073fd0b2848b8ba0243e2a0a1a
#
_cell.length_a   1.000
_cell.length_b   1.000
_cell.length_c   1.000
_cell.angle_alpha   90.00
_cell.angle_beta   90.00
_cell.angle_gamma   90.00
#
_symmetry.space_group_name_H-M   'P 1'
#
loop_
_entity.id
_entity.type
_entity.pdbx_description
1 polymer ?
#
loop_
_entity_poly.entity_id
_entity_poly.type
_entity_poly.pdbx_seq_one_letter_code
_entity_poly.pdbx_strand_id
1 'polypeptide(L)'
;MRHAKGWHHRIGGRGAEYVFQTRARSDSLHSCLQALRPQGTVIDLAFYQGGMDGARLGEEFHHNGLAIRCAQINRMPRQVAHAWDQRRLAQETIRLLQAEGEAIRQHMITHVVPYGEAPDFLRRLVAERPEFLQVVFDAS
;
A
#
# COMPACT_ATOMS: atom_id res chain seq x y z
N MET A 1 -5.22 -1.83 18.88
CA MET A 1 -5.85 -3.10 19.29
C MET A 1 -7.35 -3.22 19.02
N ARG A 2 -8.19 -2.21 19.32
CA ARG A 2 -9.66 -2.33 19.14
C ARG A 2 -10.14 -2.41 17.68
N HIS A 3 -9.41 -1.86 16.71
CA HIS A 3 -9.86 -1.82 15.29
C HIS A 3 -9.74 -3.16 14.56
N ALA A 4 -8.67 -3.92 14.77
CA ALA A 4 -8.50 -5.23 14.12
C ALA A 4 -9.54 -6.25 14.62
N LYS A 5 -9.80 -6.30 15.94
CA LYS A 5 -10.84 -7.17 16.50
C LYS A 5 -12.26 -6.81 16.02
N GLY A 6 -12.58 -5.52 15.85
CA GLY A 6 -13.86 -5.07 15.31
C GLY A 6 -14.05 -5.45 13.83
N TRP A 7 -12.97 -5.57 13.06
CA TRP A 7 -13.02 -6.00 11.67
C TRP A 7 -13.27 -7.50 11.55
N HIS A 8 -12.56 -8.32 12.33
CA HIS A 8 -12.81 -9.77 12.43
C HIS A 8 -14.27 -10.09 12.74
N HIS A 9 -14.91 -9.31 13.59
CA HIS A 9 -16.31 -9.51 13.95
C HIS A 9 -17.25 -9.28 12.77
N ARG A 10 -16.97 -8.26 11.92
CA ARG A 10 -17.76 -7.94 10.73
C ARG A 10 -17.69 -8.99 9.63
N ILE A 11 -16.60 -9.72 9.52
CA ILE A 11 -16.40 -10.79 8.52
C ILE A 11 -16.62 -12.20 9.08
N GLY A 12 -17.40 -12.31 10.17
CA GLY A 12 -17.70 -13.58 10.81
C GLY A 12 -16.51 -14.25 11.48
N GLY A 13 -15.55 -13.48 11.98
CA GLY A 13 -14.39 -13.97 12.73
C GLY A 13 -13.31 -14.70 11.91
N ARG A 14 -13.47 -14.78 10.58
CA ARG A 14 -12.57 -15.59 9.74
C ARG A 14 -11.24 -14.92 9.40
N GLY A 15 -11.11 -13.59 9.51
CA GLY A 15 -9.95 -12.84 9.06
C GLY A 15 -9.81 -12.76 7.53
N ALA A 16 -8.83 -11.99 7.05
CA ALA A 16 -8.54 -11.85 5.62
C ALA A 16 -7.58 -12.94 5.12
N GLU A 17 -7.70 -13.32 3.88
CA GLU A 17 -6.72 -14.15 3.18
C GLU A 17 -5.44 -13.36 2.90
N TYR A 18 -5.62 -12.11 2.45
CA TYR A 18 -4.53 -11.18 2.11
C TYR A 18 -4.77 -9.82 2.76
N VAL A 19 -3.71 -9.22 3.26
CA VAL A 19 -3.69 -7.84 3.76
C VAL A 19 -2.52 -7.12 3.10
N PHE A 20 -2.78 -5.93 2.55
CA PHE A 20 -1.75 -5.08 1.96
C PHE A 20 -1.21 -4.11 3.01
N GLN A 21 0.08 -4.20 3.28
CA GLN A 21 0.80 -3.27 4.16
C GLN A 21 1.46 -2.18 3.32
N THR A 22 1.01 -0.94 3.51
CA THR A 22 1.48 0.22 2.74
C THR A 22 2.23 1.25 3.58
N ARG A 23 2.18 1.12 4.91
CA ARG A 23 2.78 2.08 5.85
C ARG A 23 4.05 1.51 6.47
N ALA A 24 5.19 2.17 6.27
CA ALA A 24 6.51 1.74 6.75
C ALA A 24 6.67 1.88 8.29
N ARG A 25 5.81 1.17 9.05
CA ARG A 25 5.82 1.13 10.51
C ARG A 25 5.60 -0.29 11.02
N SER A 26 6.35 -0.69 12.03
CA SER A 26 6.26 -2.01 12.65
C SER A 26 4.92 -2.29 13.32
N ASP A 27 4.31 -1.27 13.94
CA ASP A 27 2.96 -1.37 14.54
C ASP A 27 1.86 -1.59 13.48
N SER A 28 2.03 -1.01 12.29
CA SER A 28 1.12 -1.24 11.17
C SER A 28 1.24 -2.67 10.64
N LEU A 29 2.46 -3.20 10.50
CA LEU A 29 2.66 -4.60 10.13
C LEU A 29 2.05 -5.54 11.17
N HIS A 30 2.24 -5.27 12.46
CA HIS A 30 1.62 -6.05 13.52
C HIS A 30 0.09 -6.07 13.41
N SER A 31 -0.53 -4.90 13.15
CA SER A 31 -1.98 -4.80 12.90
C SER A 31 -2.44 -5.59 11.67
N CYS A 32 -1.62 -5.63 10.61
CA CYS A 32 -1.90 -6.45 9.42
C CYS A 32 -1.89 -7.94 9.77
N LEU A 33 -0.91 -8.41 10.57
CA LEU A 33 -0.84 -9.80 11.01
C LEU A 33 -2.07 -10.20 11.84
N GLN A 34 -2.55 -9.30 12.71
CA GLN A 34 -3.76 -9.53 13.51
C GLN A 34 -5.06 -9.59 12.68
N ALA A 35 -5.08 -9.02 11.48
CA ALA A 35 -6.25 -9.00 10.61
C ALA A 35 -6.37 -10.27 9.75
N LEU A 36 -5.32 -11.08 9.65
CA LEU A 36 -5.30 -12.29 8.84
C LEU A 36 -6.00 -13.47 9.51
N ARG A 37 -6.59 -14.33 8.67
CA ARG A 37 -6.96 -15.69 9.07
C ARG A 37 -5.71 -16.58 9.20
N PRO A 38 -5.79 -17.74 9.86
CA PRO A 38 -4.71 -18.73 9.81
C PRO A 38 -4.29 -19.04 8.36
N GLN A 39 -2.99 -19.16 8.14
CA GLN A 39 -2.35 -19.35 6.81
C GLN A 39 -2.53 -18.16 5.84
N GLY A 40 -2.95 -16.99 6.33
CA GLY A 40 -3.07 -15.78 5.54
C GLY A 40 -1.73 -15.12 5.22
N THR A 41 -1.74 -14.17 4.29
CA THR A 41 -0.51 -13.53 3.79
C THR A 41 -0.61 -12.01 3.87
N VAL A 42 0.40 -11.37 4.47
CA VAL A 42 0.65 -9.93 4.27
C VAL A 42 1.41 -9.73 2.97
N ILE A 43 0.89 -8.89 2.08
CA ILE A 43 1.61 -8.35 0.93
C ILE A 43 2.22 -7.01 1.36
N ASP A 44 3.54 -7.00 1.55
CA ASP A 44 4.25 -5.86 2.13
C ASP A 44 4.88 -5.00 1.03
N LEU A 45 4.35 -3.79 0.85
CA LEU A 45 4.83 -2.78 -0.07
C LEU A 45 5.69 -1.72 0.63
N ALA A 46 5.82 -1.80 1.95
CA ALA A 46 6.46 -0.77 2.76
C ALA A 46 7.99 -0.91 2.75
N PHE A 47 8.68 0.22 2.89
CA PHE A 47 10.13 0.29 3.06
C PHE A 47 10.46 0.84 4.46
N TYR A 48 10.92 -0.02 5.36
CA TYR A 48 11.14 0.28 6.77
C TYR A 48 12.50 0.93 7.01
N GLN A 49 12.58 2.24 6.95
CA GLN A 49 13.82 3.00 7.21
C GLN A 49 14.20 2.99 8.70
N GLY A 50 13.23 2.92 9.60
CA GLY A 50 13.41 2.99 11.05
C GLY A 50 13.57 1.63 11.75
N GLY A 51 13.74 0.53 11.00
CA GLY A 51 13.80 -0.81 11.58
C GLY A 51 12.43 -1.40 11.92
N MET A 52 12.41 -2.52 12.66
CA MET A 52 11.22 -3.35 12.88
C MET A 52 11.01 -3.73 14.36
N ASP A 53 11.44 -2.90 15.30
CA ASP A 53 11.46 -3.21 16.74
C ASP A 53 10.09 -3.50 17.37
N GLY A 54 9.00 -3.07 16.72
CA GLY A 54 7.63 -3.34 17.19
C GLY A 54 6.95 -4.56 16.56
N ALA A 55 7.62 -5.32 15.70
CA ALA A 55 7.04 -6.49 15.06
C ALA A 55 7.12 -7.72 15.99
N ARG A 56 5.96 -8.17 16.48
CA ARG A 56 5.86 -9.33 17.37
C ARG A 56 5.59 -10.60 16.58
N LEU A 57 6.63 -11.19 16.00
CA LEU A 57 6.52 -12.38 15.16
C LEU A 57 6.26 -13.69 15.95
N GLY A 58 6.45 -13.69 17.26
CA GLY A 58 6.11 -14.81 18.13
C GLY A 58 4.63 -14.95 18.47
N GLU A 59 3.81 -13.97 18.08
CA GLU A 59 2.35 -13.97 18.32
C GLU A 59 1.60 -14.56 17.12
N GLU A 60 0.66 -13.82 16.53
CA GLU A 60 -0.20 -14.30 15.43
C GLU A 60 0.58 -14.87 14.24
N PHE A 61 1.72 -14.27 13.91
CA PHE A 61 2.54 -14.76 12.79
C PHE A 61 2.95 -16.22 13.00
N HIS A 62 3.51 -16.54 14.16
CA HIS A 62 3.95 -17.89 14.48
C HIS A 62 2.76 -18.84 14.71
N HIS A 63 1.82 -18.45 15.57
CA HIS A 63 0.71 -19.35 15.97
C HIS A 63 -0.24 -19.68 14.81
N ASN A 64 -0.45 -18.76 13.89
CA ASN A 64 -1.35 -18.95 12.77
C ASN A 64 -0.64 -19.34 11.46
N GLY A 65 0.69 -19.55 11.49
CA GLY A 65 1.47 -19.92 10.32
C GLY A 65 1.33 -18.92 9.17
N LEU A 66 1.41 -17.61 9.48
CA LEU A 66 1.21 -16.54 8.51
C LEU A 66 2.43 -16.37 7.60
N ALA A 67 2.22 -15.76 6.44
CA ALA A 67 3.29 -15.37 5.53
C ALA A 67 3.39 -13.85 5.42
N ILE A 68 4.62 -13.33 5.30
CA ILE A 68 4.90 -11.95 4.88
C ILE A 68 5.63 -12.03 3.55
N ARG A 69 5.06 -11.40 2.52
CA ARG A 69 5.59 -11.40 1.17
C ARG A 69 5.92 -9.99 0.73
N CYS A 70 7.19 -9.70 0.51
CA CYS A 70 7.62 -8.42 -0.01
C CYS A 70 7.17 -8.28 -1.48
N ALA A 71 6.50 -7.17 -1.80
CA ALA A 71 6.14 -6.76 -3.16
C ALA A 71 7.09 -5.64 -3.63
N GLN A 72 8.33 -5.99 -3.87
CA GLN A 72 9.35 -5.04 -4.33
C GLN A 72 9.12 -4.67 -5.80
N ILE A 73 8.94 -3.38 -6.08
CA ILE A 73 8.52 -2.83 -7.38
C ILE A 73 9.43 -3.22 -8.57
N ASN A 74 10.73 -3.41 -8.33
CA ASN A 74 11.70 -3.73 -9.38
C ASN A 74 11.99 -5.23 -9.53
N ARG A 75 11.26 -6.09 -8.80
CA ARG A 75 11.47 -7.54 -8.80
C ARG A 75 10.20 -8.28 -9.15
N MET A 76 10.18 -8.90 -10.33
CA MET A 76 9.07 -9.80 -10.67
C MET A 76 9.05 -11.02 -9.76
N PRO A 77 7.89 -11.38 -9.20
CA PRO A 77 7.76 -12.64 -8.46
C PRO A 77 8.12 -13.83 -9.36
N ARG A 78 8.90 -14.78 -8.83
CA ARG A 78 9.38 -15.94 -9.60
C ARG A 78 8.26 -16.72 -10.29
N GLN A 79 7.10 -16.80 -9.66
CA GLN A 79 5.94 -17.55 -10.19
C GLN A 79 5.39 -16.96 -11.49
N VAL A 80 5.58 -15.68 -11.74
CA VAL A 80 5.08 -14.99 -12.94
C VAL A 80 6.18 -14.46 -13.86
N ALA A 81 7.45 -14.56 -13.45
CA ALA A 81 8.60 -14.01 -14.20
C ALA A 81 8.79 -14.62 -15.59
N HIS A 82 8.22 -15.80 -15.87
CA HIS A 82 8.22 -16.42 -17.18
C HIS A 82 7.28 -15.73 -18.20
N ALA A 83 6.28 -15.00 -17.71
CA ALA A 83 5.25 -14.37 -18.52
C ALA A 83 5.16 -12.85 -18.30
N TRP A 84 5.83 -12.30 -17.29
CA TRP A 84 5.78 -10.90 -16.91
C TRP A 84 7.19 -10.30 -16.83
N ASP A 85 7.32 -9.12 -17.39
CA ASP A 85 8.48 -8.24 -17.27
C ASP A 85 8.04 -6.81 -16.89
N GLN A 86 8.99 -5.90 -16.72
CA GLN A 86 8.72 -4.50 -16.39
C GLN A 86 7.87 -3.80 -17.49
N ARG A 87 8.11 -4.14 -18.75
CA ARG A 87 7.38 -3.55 -19.88
C ARG A 87 5.91 -3.96 -19.84
N ARG A 88 5.65 -5.26 -19.64
CA ARG A 88 4.28 -5.77 -19.51
C ARG A 88 3.57 -5.16 -18.33
N LEU A 89 4.24 -5.05 -17.18
CA LEU A 89 3.66 -4.42 -15.98
C LEU A 89 3.28 -2.95 -16.25
N ALA A 90 4.16 -2.19 -16.93
CA ALA A 90 3.85 -0.81 -17.31
C ALA A 90 2.66 -0.74 -18.29
N GLN A 91 2.57 -1.64 -19.25
CA GLN A 91 1.45 -1.71 -20.19
C GLN A 91 0.12 -1.99 -19.45
N GLU A 92 0.09 -2.93 -18.52
CA GLU A 92 -1.11 -3.22 -17.72
C GLU A 92 -1.50 -2.05 -16.82
N THR A 93 -0.51 -1.34 -16.27
CA THR A 93 -0.77 -0.11 -15.50
C THR A 93 -1.42 0.96 -16.38
N ILE A 94 -0.92 1.17 -17.62
CA ILE A 94 -1.53 2.11 -18.58
C ILE A 94 -2.95 1.69 -18.94
N ARG A 95 -3.19 0.40 -19.19
CA ARG A 95 -4.55 -0.10 -19.46
C ARG A 95 -5.51 0.16 -18.30
N LEU A 96 -5.06 -0.07 -17.07
CA LEU A 96 -5.86 0.22 -15.89
C LEU A 96 -6.18 1.72 -15.78
N LEU A 97 -5.18 2.58 -16.01
CA LEU A 97 -5.39 4.03 -16.01
C LEU A 97 -6.33 4.49 -17.13
N GLN A 98 -6.32 3.84 -18.28
CA GLN A 98 -7.27 4.12 -19.37
C GLN A 98 -8.70 3.68 -19.03
N ALA A 99 -8.86 2.54 -18.35
CA ALA A 99 -10.17 2.02 -17.97
C ALA A 99 -10.79 2.77 -16.79
N GLU A 100 -9.97 3.09 -15.77
CA GLU A 100 -10.43 3.62 -14.47
C GLU A 100 -9.99 5.07 -14.24
N GLY A 101 -9.39 5.72 -15.24
CA GLY A 101 -8.74 7.02 -15.09
C GLY A 101 -9.65 8.12 -14.57
N GLU A 102 -10.93 8.12 -14.98
CA GLU A 102 -11.90 9.10 -14.48
C GLU A 102 -12.17 8.92 -12.98
N ALA A 103 -12.37 7.69 -12.52
CA ALA A 103 -12.55 7.39 -11.10
C ALA A 103 -11.29 7.72 -10.28
N ILE A 104 -10.11 7.41 -10.82
CA ILE A 104 -8.83 7.75 -10.20
C ILE A 104 -8.69 9.27 -10.10
N ARG A 105 -8.99 10.02 -11.16
CA ARG A 105 -8.95 11.47 -11.18
C ARG A 105 -9.90 12.08 -10.15
N GLN A 106 -11.12 11.59 -10.09
CA GLN A 106 -12.16 12.09 -9.20
C GLN A 106 -11.88 11.81 -7.72
N HIS A 107 -11.34 10.63 -7.39
CA HIS A 107 -11.24 10.15 -6.01
C HIS A 107 -9.83 10.17 -5.43
N MET A 108 -8.80 10.23 -6.27
CA MET A 108 -7.41 10.14 -5.84
C MET A 108 -6.63 11.45 -6.06
N ILE A 109 -6.88 12.16 -7.17
CA ILE A 109 -6.17 13.41 -7.47
C ILE A 109 -6.87 14.57 -6.77
N THR A 110 -6.23 15.08 -5.73
CA THR A 110 -6.77 16.19 -4.92
C THR A 110 -6.36 17.56 -5.44
N HIS A 111 -5.21 17.64 -6.12
CA HIS A 111 -4.67 18.89 -6.63
C HIS A 111 -4.08 18.70 -8.02
N VAL A 112 -4.45 19.55 -8.94
CA VAL A 112 -3.78 19.71 -10.24
C VAL A 112 -3.18 21.12 -10.25
N VAL A 113 -1.86 21.20 -10.38
CA VAL A 113 -1.11 22.45 -10.26
C VAL A 113 -0.32 22.68 -11.55
N PRO A 114 -0.41 23.86 -12.19
CA PRO A 114 0.44 24.18 -13.33
C PRO A 114 1.92 23.98 -12.98
N TYR A 115 2.70 23.40 -13.89
CA TYR A 115 4.10 23.09 -13.62
C TYR A 115 4.92 24.32 -13.20
N GLY A 116 4.63 25.49 -13.78
CA GLY A 116 5.29 26.75 -13.42
C GLY A 116 5.05 27.18 -11.95
N GLU A 117 3.97 26.73 -11.33
CA GLU A 117 3.63 27.03 -9.94
C GLU A 117 4.14 25.96 -8.95
N ALA A 118 4.74 24.89 -9.44
CA ALA A 118 5.20 23.76 -8.62
C ALA A 118 6.13 24.18 -7.46
N PRO A 119 7.11 25.10 -7.64
CA PRO A 119 7.99 25.50 -6.54
C PRO A 119 7.26 26.21 -5.40
N ASP A 120 6.27 27.06 -5.73
CA ASP A 120 5.49 27.78 -4.73
C ASP A 120 4.50 26.85 -4.03
N PHE A 121 3.88 25.95 -4.77
CA PHE A 121 3.01 24.92 -4.20
C PHE A 121 3.78 24.02 -3.23
N LEU A 122 4.96 23.53 -3.59
CA LEU A 122 5.78 22.68 -2.71
C LEU A 122 6.20 23.42 -1.43
N ARG A 123 6.54 24.72 -1.52
CA ARG A 123 6.85 25.51 -0.32
C ARG A 123 5.66 25.61 0.62
N ARG A 124 4.47 25.89 0.09
CA ARG A 124 3.22 25.93 0.89
C ARG A 124 2.89 24.56 1.50
N LEU A 125 3.04 23.49 0.75
CA LEU A 125 2.78 22.12 1.21
C LEU A 125 3.65 21.76 2.41
N VAL A 126 4.91 22.16 2.42
CA VAL A 126 5.82 21.94 3.56
C VAL A 126 5.46 22.83 4.76
N ALA A 127 5.11 24.10 4.53
CA ALA A 127 4.82 25.07 5.57
C ALA A 127 3.46 24.83 6.25
N GLU A 128 2.43 24.61 5.45
CA GLU A 128 1.03 24.57 5.91
C GLU A 128 0.52 23.14 6.16
N ARG A 129 1.16 22.14 5.56
CA ARG A 129 0.79 20.71 5.64
C ARG A 129 -0.71 20.47 5.39
N PRO A 130 -1.26 20.95 4.26
CA PRO A 130 -2.66 20.73 3.93
C PRO A 130 -2.95 19.25 3.72
N GLU A 131 -4.20 18.86 3.86
CA GLU A 131 -4.62 17.51 3.50
C GLU A 131 -4.57 17.30 1.98
N PHE A 132 -3.90 16.25 1.53
CA PHE A 132 -3.87 15.82 0.13
C PHE A 132 -3.69 14.30 0.03
N LEU A 133 -4.17 13.73 -1.07
CA LEU A 133 -3.90 12.34 -1.44
C LEU A 133 -2.84 12.28 -2.54
N GLN A 134 -3.13 12.89 -3.68
CA GLN A 134 -2.21 12.95 -4.82
C GLN A 134 -2.22 14.35 -5.43
N VAL A 135 -1.03 14.86 -5.68
CA VAL A 135 -0.80 16.10 -6.42
C VAL A 135 -0.25 15.75 -7.79
N VAL A 136 -0.79 16.36 -8.84
CA VAL A 136 -0.30 16.26 -10.21
C VAL A 136 0.18 17.64 -10.65
N PHE A 137 1.39 17.72 -11.18
CA PHE A 137 1.90 18.91 -11.84
C PHE A 137 1.62 18.79 -13.34
N ASP A 138 0.81 19.73 -13.85
CA ASP A 138 0.42 19.74 -15.26
C ASP A 138 1.43 20.57 -16.06
N ALA A 139 2.01 19.96 -17.08
CA ALA A 139 3.00 20.57 -17.97
C ALA A 139 2.42 21.03 -19.33
N SER A 140 1.07 20.93 -19.50
CA SER A 140 0.41 21.37 -20.76
C SER A 140 0.34 22.87 -20.92
#